data_3cbe558844cc2f65802d88a3b231e91b
#
_entry.id   3cbe558844cc2f65802d88a3b231e91b
#
_cell.length_a   1.000
_cell.length_b   1.000
_cell.length_c   1.000
_cell.angle_alpha   90.00
_cell.angle_beta   90.00
_cell.angle_gamma   90.00
#
_symmetry.space_group_name_H-M   'P 1'
#
loop_
_entity.id
_entity.type
_entity.pdbx_description
1 polymer ?
#
loop_
_entity_poly.entity_id
_entity_poly.type
_entity_poly.pdbx_seq_one_letter_code
_entity_poly.pdbx_strand_id
1 'polypeptide(L)'
;MQRGWAHHDSELVNRDSGLMDSLPELRRNLEKTSLNDVVVPIIGDSLVVARHWAGDISMLFIDGGHGPVPAHSDYESWASKVTRGGFMAIHDVFPNPADGGRPPYEIYCRALDEGLFEQHSSLGSLQVLRRL
;
A
#
# COMPACT_ATOMS: atom_id res chain seq x y z
N MET A 1 -2.97 -22.09 3.85
CA MET A 1 -2.19 -22.49 2.64
C MET A 1 -1.29 -21.35 2.24
N GLN A 2 0.00 -21.45 2.61
CA GLN A 2 1.02 -20.47 2.29
C GLN A 2 1.53 -20.73 0.87
N ARG A 3 1.12 -19.96 -0.10
CA ARG A 3 1.77 -19.87 -1.41
C ARG A 3 1.88 -18.41 -1.79
N GLY A 4 3.08 -17.86 -1.69
CA GLY A 4 3.38 -16.51 -2.14
C GLY A 4 4.76 -15.97 -1.74
N TRP A 5 5.48 -16.67 -0.88
CA TRP A 5 6.74 -16.15 -0.30
C TRP A 5 8.01 -16.68 -0.99
N ALA A 6 7.89 -17.38 -2.13
CA ALA A 6 9.01 -18.08 -2.79
C ALA A 6 10.08 -17.14 -3.41
N HIS A 7 9.89 -15.85 -3.39
CA HIS A 7 10.83 -14.86 -3.95
C HIS A 7 11.34 -13.84 -2.91
N HIS A 8 11.03 -14.03 -1.63
CA HIS A 8 11.52 -13.12 -0.60
C HIS A 8 12.90 -13.56 -0.10
N ASP A 9 13.73 -12.56 0.18
CA ASP A 9 15.05 -12.76 0.74
C ASP A 9 14.95 -13.55 2.05
N SER A 10 15.67 -14.65 2.14
CA SER A 10 15.69 -15.51 3.34
C SER A 10 16.16 -14.78 4.60
N GLU A 11 16.83 -13.63 4.43
CA GLU A 11 17.26 -12.78 5.54
C GLU A 11 16.08 -12.05 6.22
N LEU A 12 14.94 -11.90 5.53
CA LEU A 12 13.73 -11.28 6.08
C LEU A 12 12.81 -12.27 6.81
N VAL A 13 13.20 -13.56 6.86
CA VAL A 13 12.42 -14.55 7.60
C VAL A 13 12.92 -14.63 9.03
N ASN A 14 12.04 -14.36 9.98
CA ASN A 14 12.32 -14.55 11.39
C ASN A 14 12.52 -16.05 11.69
N ARG A 15 13.70 -16.42 12.22
CA ARG A 15 14.10 -17.80 12.41
C ARG A 15 13.28 -18.55 13.45
N ASP A 16 12.73 -17.83 14.43
CA ASP A 16 11.98 -18.43 15.53
C ASP A 16 10.53 -18.69 15.15
N SER A 17 9.90 -17.76 14.41
CA SER A 17 8.51 -17.86 13.99
C SER A 17 8.30 -18.46 12.61
N GLY A 18 9.34 -18.48 11.75
CA GLY A 18 9.24 -18.86 10.35
C GLY A 18 8.40 -17.88 9.50
N LEU A 19 8.07 -16.70 10.05
CA LEU A 19 7.30 -15.67 9.38
C LEU A 19 8.21 -14.57 8.83
N MET A 20 7.75 -13.91 7.79
CA MET A 20 8.43 -12.73 7.26
C MET A 20 8.38 -11.59 8.27
N ASP A 21 9.54 -11.00 8.57
CA ASP A 21 9.69 -9.86 9.47
C ASP A 21 10.70 -8.86 8.89
N SER A 22 10.19 -7.87 8.18
CA SER A 22 11.00 -6.78 7.60
C SER A 22 11.26 -5.62 8.56
N LEU A 23 10.68 -5.63 9.76
CA LEU A 23 10.79 -4.53 10.71
C LEU A 23 12.22 -4.25 11.20
N PRO A 24 13.06 -5.26 11.51
CA PRO A 24 14.45 -5.01 11.88
C PRO A 24 15.24 -4.31 10.78
N GLU A 25 14.99 -4.67 9.50
CA GLU A 25 15.64 -4.05 8.35
C GLU A 25 15.16 -2.60 8.18
N LEU A 26 13.84 -2.37 8.27
CA LEU A 26 13.28 -1.03 8.22
C LEU A 26 13.90 -0.12 9.29
N ARG A 27 14.02 -0.58 10.53
CA ARG A 27 14.63 0.20 11.62
C ARG A 27 16.09 0.57 11.32
N ARG A 28 16.87 -0.39 10.84
CA ARG A 28 18.27 -0.12 10.43
C ARG A 28 18.37 0.93 9.33
N ASN A 29 17.47 0.86 8.36
CA ASN A 29 17.45 1.80 7.25
C ASN A 29 17.04 3.21 7.70
N LEU A 30 16.07 3.34 8.58
CA LEU A 30 15.66 4.63 9.16
C LEU A 30 16.80 5.27 9.94
N GLU A 31 17.55 4.48 10.72
CA GLU A 31 18.73 4.98 11.45
C GLU A 31 19.83 5.45 10.49
N LYS A 32 20.19 4.63 9.50
CA LYS A 32 21.23 4.96 8.51
C LYS A 32 20.91 6.20 7.70
N THR A 33 19.64 6.45 7.43
CA THR A 33 19.17 7.57 6.61
C THR A 33 18.74 8.79 7.44
N SER A 34 18.80 8.70 8.77
CA SER A 34 18.36 9.76 9.70
C SER A 34 16.90 10.18 9.49
N LEU A 35 16.02 9.21 9.18
CA LEU A 35 14.60 9.45 8.91
C LEU A 35 13.70 9.20 10.13
N ASN A 36 14.26 8.87 11.30
CA ASN A 36 13.48 8.57 12.51
C ASN A 36 12.58 9.73 12.99
N ASP A 37 12.93 10.97 12.64
CA ASP A 37 12.17 12.16 13.03
C ASP A 37 10.93 12.41 12.13
N VAL A 38 10.86 11.73 10.98
CA VAL A 38 9.79 11.96 10.00
C VAL A 38 9.02 10.69 9.61
N VAL A 39 9.56 9.51 9.89
CA VAL A 39 8.93 8.22 9.57
C VAL A 39 8.51 7.51 10.85
N VAL A 40 7.23 7.21 10.94
CA VAL A 40 6.64 6.48 12.08
C VAL A 40 6.12 5.12 11.60
N PRO A 41 6.83 4.01 11.87
CA PRO A 41 6.31 2.67 11.59
C PRO A 41 5.12 2.33 12.50
N ILE A 42 3.99 2.00 11.89
CA ILE A 42 2.81 1.53 12.62
C ILE A 42 2.67 0.03 12.36
N ILE A 43 2.78 -0.77 13.41
CA ILE A 43 2.68 -2.22 13.33
C ILE A 43 1.26 -2.64 13.68
N GLY A 44 0.58 -3.27 12.72
CA GLY A 44 -0.78 -3.73 12.91
C GLY A 44 -1.48 -4.05 11.59
N ASP A 45 -2.65 -4.61 11.70
CA ASP A 45 -3.55 -4.80 10.56
C ASP A 45 -4.03 -3.43 10.04
N SER A 46 -3.97 -3.24 8.73
CA SER A 46 -4.29 -1.97 8.06
C SER A 46 -5.71 -1.47 8.38
N LEU A 47 -6.68 -2.39 8.41
CA LEU A 47 -8.07 -2.07 8.78
C LEU A 47 -8.20 -1.61 10.23
N VAL A 48 -7.46 -2.24 11.14
CA VAL A 48 -7.47 -1.86 12.55
C VAL A 48 -6.88 -0.47 12.71
N VAL A 49 -5.75 -0.20 12.07
CA VAL A 49 -5.12 1.12 12.08
C VAL A 49 -6.06 2.17 11.50
N ALA A 50 -6.68 1.90 10.35
CA ALA A 50 -7.61 2.83 9.68
C ALA A 50 -8.80 3.22 10.55
N ARG A 51 -9.35 2.31 11.36
CA ARG A 51 -10.46 2.61 12.28
C ARG A 51 -10.11 3.62 13.36
N HIS A 52 -8.85 3.66 13.75
CA HIS A 52 -8.34 4.54 14.79
C HIS A 52 -7.61 5.77 14.24
N TRP A 53 -7.50 5.89 12.93
CA TRP A 53 -6.86 7.02 12.27
C TRP A 53 -7.81 8.22 12.21
N ALA A 54 -7.45 9.30 12.88
CA ALA A 54 -8.25 10.53 12.94
C ALA A 54 -7.68 11.69 12.10
N GLY A 55 -6.47 11.53 11.53
CA GLY A 55 -5.81 12.59 10.77
C GLY A 55 -6.16 12.57 9.28
N ASP A 56 -6.00 13.72 8.65
CA ASP A 56 -6.06 13.86 7.20
C ASP A 56 -4.78 13.34 6.54
N ILE A 57 -4.91 12.80 5.33
CA ILE A 57 -3.81 12.25 4.54
C ILE A 57 -3.62 13.10 3.29
N SER A 58 -2.43 13.70 3.14
CA SER A 58 -2.08 14.44 1.92
C SER A 58 -1.67 13.52 0.78
N MET A 59 -1.06 12.37 1.11
CA MET A 59 -0.68 11.34 0.15
C MET A 59 -0.83 9.96 0.76
N LEU A 60 -1.60 9.10 0.11
CA LEU A 60 -1.75 7.68 0.42
C LEU A 60 -0.99 6.86 -0.63
N PHE A 61 -0.15 5.91 -0.20
CA PHE A 61 0.49 4.94 -1.09
C PHE A 61 0.00 3.54 -0.76
N ILE A 62 -0.62 2.88 -1.73
CA ILE A 62 -1.11 1.50 -1.60
C ILE A 62 -0.15 0.58 -2.35
N ASP A 63 0.63 -0.18 -1.59
CA ASP A 63 1.61 -1.17 -2.06
C ASP A 63 1.60 -2.41 -1.15
N GLY A 64 0.44 -2.74 -0.62
CA GLY A 64 0.20 -3.83 0.32
C GLY A 64 -0.04 -5.17 -0.35
N GLY A 65 -0.67 -6.08 0.38
CA GLY A 65 -0.96 -7.43 -0.11
C GLY A 65 -1.80 -7.45 -1.38
N HIS A 66 -1.33 -8.16 -2.41
CA HIS A 66 -1.94 -8.23 -3.74
C HIS A 66 -3.13 -9.21 -3.83
N GLY A 67 -3.61 -9.71 -2.70
CA GLY A 67 -4.85 -10.47 -2.67
C GLY A 67 -6.09 -9.57 -2.82
N PRO A 68 -7.23 -10.11 -3.30
CA PRO A 68 -8.44 -9.31 -3.49
C PRO A 68 -8.91 -8.64 -2.21
N VAL A 69 -8.97 -9.39 -1.12
CA VAL A 69 -9.47 -8.87 0.17
C VAL A 69 -8.58 -7.75 0.72
N PRO A 70 -7.24 -7.91 0.87
CA PRO A 70 -6.38 -6.83 1.35
C PRO A 70 -6.47 -5.56 0.50
N ALA A 71 -6.35 -5.65 -0.82
CA ALA A 71 -6.34 -4.48 -1.70
C ALA A 71 -7.64 -3.66 -1.62
N HIS A 72 -8.79 -4.33 -1.71
CA HIS A 72 -10.09 -3.65 -1.60
C HIS A 72 -10.33 -3.08 -0.20
N SER A 73 -9.93 -3.80 0.85
CA SER A 73 -10.04 -3.32 2.23
C SER A 73 -9.19 -2.08 2.49
N ASP A 74 -7.96 -2.04 1.95
CA ASP A 74 -7.09 -0.88 2.05
C ASP A 74 -7.71 0.33 1.35
N TYR A 75 -8.18 0.17 0.13
CA TYR A 75 -8.87 1.24 -0.59
C TYR A 75 -10.09 1.76 0.19
N GLU A 76 -11.00 0.88 0.61
CA GLU A 76 -12.22 1.24 1.34
C GLU A 76 -11.94 1.98 2.65
N SER A 77 -10.88 1.57 3.35
CA SER A 77 -10.55 2.11 4.66
C SER A 77 -9.78 3.42 4.62
N TRP A 78 -8.99 3.66 3.58
CA TRP A 78 -8.05 4.76 3.53
C TRP A 78 -8.37 5.84 2.49
N ALA A 79 -8.98 5.48 1.35
CA ALA A 79 -9.20 6.42 0.24
C ALA A 79 -10.00 7.67 0.67
N SER A 80 -11.01 7.49 1.52
CA SER A 80 -11.83 8.59 2.03
C SER A 80 -11.09 9.56 2.95
N LYS A 81 -9.93 9.15 3.51
CA LYS A 81 -9.11 9.96 4.42
C LYS A 81 -8.11 10.85 3.68
N VAL A 82 -7.96 10.65 2.37
CA VAL A 82 -7.16 11.54 1.52
C VAL A 82 -7.87 12.88 1.40
N THR A 83 -7.18 13.97 1.67
CA THR A 83 -7.73 15.33 1.56
C THR A 83 -8.06 15.69 0.13
N ARG A 84 -9.01 16.61 -0.08
CA ARG A 84 -9.25 17.20 -1.40
C ARG A 84 -7.97 17.86 -1.92
N GLY A 85 -7.63 17.56 -3.19
CA GLY A 85 -6.37 17.97 -3.80
C GLY A 85 -5.15 17.11 -3.41
N GLY A 86 -5.30 16.21 -2.44
CA GLY A 86 -4.29 15.23 -2.08
C GLY A 86 -4.19 14.07 -3.08
N PHE A 87 -3.27 13.17 -2.88
CA PHE A 87 -2.92 12.12 -3.84
C PHE A 87 -3.11 10.71 -3.27
N MET A 88 -3.47 9.79 -4.16
CA MET A 88 -3.41 8.36 -3.91
C MET A 88 -2.56 7.70 -5.00
N ALA A 89 -1.49 7.04 -4.60
CA ALA A 89 -0.63 6.27 -5.48
C ALA A 89 -0.89 4.77 -5.26
N ILE A 90 -1.08 4.03 -6.34
CA ILE A 90 -1.33 2.58 -6.34
C ILE A 90 -0.26 1.91 -7.16
N HIS A 91 0.48 0.98 -6.55
CA HIS A 91 1.50 0.18 -7.22
C HIS A 91 0.91 -1.08 -7.85
N ASP A 92 1.65 -1.69 -8.77
CA ASP A 92 1.30 -2.94 -9.47
C ASP A 92 -0.06 -2.92 -10.21
N VAL A 93 -0.41 -1.77 -10.76
CA VAL A 93 -1.59 -1.61 -11.61
C VAL A 93 -1.28 -2.11 -13.02
N PHE A 94 -1.74 -3.30 -13.34
CA PHE A 94 -1.55 -3.95 -14.65
C PHE A 94 -2.90 -4.10 -15.37
N PRO A 95 -3.16 -3.36 -16.47
CA PRO A 95 -4.38 -3.51 -17.26
C PRO A 95 -4.52 -4.92 -17.85
N ASN A 96 -3.42 -5.50 -18.32
CA ASN A 96 -3.39 -6.85 -18.85
C ASN A 96 -3.18 -7.87 -17.71
N PRO A 97 -4.10 -8.83 -17.50
CA PRO A 97 -3.98 -9.82 -16.44
C PRO A 97 -2.76 -10.74 -16.54
N ALA A 98 -2.14 -10.83 -17.72
CA ALA A 98 -0.92 -11.62 -17.91
C ALA A 98 0.33 -10.95 -17.30
N ASP A 99 0.29 -9.65 -17.04
CA ASP A 99 1.44 -8.89 -16.55
C ASP A 99 1.49 -8.82 -15.03
N GLY A 100 0.37 -9.07 -14.34
CA GLY A 100 0.33 -9.01 -12.89
C GLY A 100 -1.04 -9.26 -12.27
N GLY A 101 -1.13 -9.07 -10.95
CA GLY A 101 -2.35 -9.27 -10.19
C GLY A 101 -3.46 -8.28 -10.52
N ARG A 102 -4.70 -8.73 -10.44
CA ARG A 102 -5.89 -7.91 -10.76
C ARG A 102 -6.29 -6.89 -9.68
N PRO A 103 -6.17 -7.20 -8.37
CA PRO A 103 -6.72 -6.33 -7.34
C PRO A 103 -6.23 -4.88 -7.37
N PRO A 104 -4.94 -4.56 -7.58
CA PRO A 104 -4.51 -3.17 -7.72
C PRO A 104 -5.16 -2.44 -8.91
N TYR A 105 -5.34 -3.13 -10.05
CA TYR A 105 -6.06 -2.57 -11.20
C TYR A 105 -7.55 -2.34 -10.92
N GLU A 106 -8.19 -3.25 -10.19
CA GLU A 106 -9.60 -3.14 -9.81
C GLU A 106 -9.85 -1.94 -8.91
N ILE A 107 -9.02 -1.72 -7.88
CA ILE A 107 -9.16 -0.56 -7.01
C ILE A 107 -8.83 0.75 -7.74
N TYR A 108 -7.89 0.75 -8.69
CA TYR A 108 -7.62 1.88 -9.55
C TYR A 108 -8.84 2.26 -10.40
N CYS A 109 -9.44 1.30 -11.10
CA CYS A 109 -10.66 1.53 -11.89
C CYS A 109 -11.80 2.03 -10.99
N ARG A 110 -12.01 1.39 -9.84
CA ARG A 110 -13.04 1.77 -8.87
C ARG A 110 -12.88 3.22 -8.40
N ALA A 111 -11.66 3.66 -8.11
CA ALA A 111 -11.39 5.01 -7.66
C ALA A 111 -11.80 6.07 -8.69
N LEU A 112 -11.61 5.77 -9.98
CA LEU A 112 -12.04 6.63 -11.08
C LEU A 112 -13.56 6.58 -11.28
N ASP A 113 -14.15 5.39 -11.27
CA ASP A 113 -15.58 5.18 -11.52
C ASP A 113 -16.46 5.79 -10.43
N GLU A 114 -16.02 5.77 -9.17
CA GLU A 114 -16.70 6.43 -8.05
C GLU A 114 -16.65 7.97 -8.13
N GLY A 115 -15.82 8.53 -9.02
CA GLY A 115 -15.69 9.98 -9.21
C GLY A 115 -15.07 10.70 -8.01
N LEU A 116 -14.40 9.98 -7.14
CA LEU A 116 -13.71 10.53 -5.99
C LEU A 116 -12.30 11.01 -6.32
N PHE A 117 -11.72 10.44 -7.36
CA PHE A 117 -10.37 10.71 -7.83
C PHE A 117 -10.34 10.91 -9.36
N GLU A 118 -9.36 11.63 -9.82
CA GLU A 118 -9.03 11.76 -11.24
C GLU A 118 -7.60 11.28 -11.49
N GLN A 119 -7.32 10.81 -12.71
CA GLN A 119 -5.95 10.44 -13.10
C GLN A 119 -5.05 11.67 -13.08
N HIS A 120 -3.93 11.58 -12.37
CA HIS A 120 -2.92 12.64 -12.30
C HIS A 120 -1.67 12.29 -13.11
N SER A 121 -1.04 11.17 -12.83
CA SER A 121 0.16 10.72 -13.55
C SER A 121 0.34 9.20 -13.45
N SER A 122 1.23 8.66 -14.31
CA SER A 122 1.58 7.24 -14.29
C SER A 122 3.05 7.03 -14.63
N LEU A 123 3.65 5.99 -14.04
CA LEU A 123 5.01 5.55 -14.37
C LEU A 123 5.07 4.03 -14.25
N GLY A 124 5.16 3.34 -15.40
CA GLY A 124 5.08 1.88 -15.43
C GLY A 124 3.77 1.38 -14.81
N SER A 125 3.86 0.52 -13.82
CA SER A 125 2.70 0.00 -13.08
C SER A 125 2.21 0.91 -11.94
N LEU A 126 2.91 2.00 -11.65
CA LEU A 126 2.48 2.98 -10.65
C LEU A 126 1.47 3.95 -11.24
N GLN A 127 0.29 4.04 -10.63
CA GLN A 127 -0.74 5.03 -10.98
C GLN A 127 -0.92 6.02 -9.84
N VAL A 128 -0.93 7.31 -10.16
CA VAL A 128 -1.15 8.38 -9.19
C VAL A 128 -2.45 9.09 -9.53
N LEU A 129 -3.34 9.13 -8.57
CA LEU A 129 -4.65 9.77 -8.66
C LEU A 129 -4.69 10.99 -7.74
N ARG A 130 -5.43 12.03 -8.14
CA ARG A 130 -5.68 13.22 -7.33
C ARG A 130 -7.11 13.20 -6.79
N ARG A 131 -7.28 13.49 -5.51
CA ARG A 131 -8.60 13.60 -4.86
C ARG A 131 -9.34 14.86 -5.35
N LEU A 132 -10.59 14.70 -5.78
CA LEU A 132 -11.48 15.78 -6.21
C LEU A 132 -12.13 16.51 -5.03
#